data_3d66355296113b7e5a4901d08f88056d
#
_entry.id   3d66355296113b7e5a4901d08f88056d
#
_cell.length_a   1.000
_cell.length_b   1.000
_cell.length_c   1.000
_cell.angle_alpha   90.00
_cell.angle_beta   90.00
_cell.angle_gamma   90.00
#
_symmetry.space_group_name_H-M   'P 1'
#
loop_
_entity.id
_entity.type
_entity.pdbx_description
1 polymer ?
#
loop_
_entity_poly.entity_id
_entity_poly.type
_entity_poly.pdbx_seq_one_letter_code
_entity_poly.pdbx_strand_id
1 'polypeptide(L)'
;MPITAPKRRAAAAAAPDSSPEARFYASAQALIEQLQALMPGAASPDWSASTAYRWRRRSSAFGTQGVLMPVRTVSSIRLADLRNIDDQKQAIERNTRQFVAGLPANNVLLTGSRGTGKSSLIKACLNAHAARGLRLIEVDKDDLVDLPDIIELVAQRPERFIVFCDDLSFDEGEAGYKALKVALDGSVAAQSDNVLVYATSNRRHLMPEYMSENLQYKHQEDGEIHPGETAEEKISLSERFGLWVSFYPFRQDEYLQVVAHWLVSFGCSASQIEDARTPALQFALERGSRSGRVAWQFARDWAGQAALSASRRRRRA
;
A
#
# COMPACT_ATOMS: atom_id res chain seq x y z
N MET A 1 13.06 -79.68 -24.98
CA MET A 1 11.69 -79.20 -25.16
C MET A 1 11.59 -77.77 -24.59
N PRO A 2 11.41 -76.73 -25.39
CA PRO A 2 11.27 -75.33 -24.90
C PRO A 2 9.78 -75.04 -24.71
N ILE A 3 9.46 -74.46 -23.52
CA ILE A 3 8.13 -74.01 -23.11
C ILE A 3 7.86 -72.60 -23.70
N THR A 4 6.88 -72.54 -24.59
CA THR A 4 6.37 -71.31 -25.23
C THR A 4 5.54 -70.52 -24.22
N ALA A 5 5.92 -69.21 -23.98
CA ALA A 5 5.14 -68.27 -23.18
C ALA A 5 3.93 -67.74 -24.02
N PRO A 6 2.78 -67.46 -23.41
CA PRO A 6 1.61 -66.93 -24.09
C PRO A 6 1.75 -65.45 -24.44
N LYS A 7 1.46 -65.10 -25.71
CA LYS A 7 1.36 -63.74 -26.22
C LYS A 7 0.23 -62.99 -25.51
N ARG A 8 0.58 -61.91 -24.80
CA ARG A 8 -0.39 -60.92 -24.34
C ARG A 8 -1.05 -60.24 -25.52
N ARG A 9 -2.34 -60.40 -25.65
CA ARG A 9 -3.20 -59.61 -26.56
C ARG A 9 -3.14 -58.13 -26.09
N ALA A 10 -2.72 -57.25 -26.99
CA ALA A 10 -2.85 -55.82 -26.83
C ALA A 10 -4.33 -55.48 -26.81
N ALA A 11 -4.83 -54.79 -25.78
CA ALA A 11 -6.16 -54.25 -25.72
C ALA A 11 -6.26 -53.15 -26.81
N ALA A 12 -7.16 -53.37 -27.76
CA ALA A 12 -7.49 -52.34 -28.74
C ALA A 12 -8.10 -51.15 -28.02
N ALA A 13 -7.52 -49.96 -28.22
CA ALA A 13 -8.10 -48.68 -27.78
C ALA A 13 -9.49 -48.55 -28.45
N ALA A 14 -10.54 -48.43 -27.67
CA ALA A 14 -11.88 -48.19 -28.14
C ALA A 14 -11.89 -46.89 -28.98
N ALA A 15 -12.41 -46.97 -30.22
CA ALA A 15 -12.62 -45.79 -31.03
C ALA A 15 -13.62 -44.86 -30.32
N PRO A 16 -13.45 -43.54 -30.42
CA PRO A 16 -14.35 -42.58 -29.76
C PRO A 16 -15.78 -42.82 -30.28
N ASP A 17 -16.73 -42.92 -29.37
CA ASP A 17 -18.13 -43.08 -29.64
C ASP A 17 -18.61 -41.89 -30.50
N SER A 18 -18.98 -42.19 -31.77
CA SER A 18 -19.36 -41.20 -32.76
C SER A 18 -20.87 -40.93 -32.77
N SER A 19 -21.58 -41.31 -31.73
CA SER A 19 -23.01 -41.04 -31.61
C SER A 19 -23.31 -39.53 -31.64
N PRO A 20 -24.45 -39.09 -32.21
CA PRO A 20 -24.83 -37.68 -32.19
C PRO A 20 -24.85 -37.10 -30.79
N GLU A 21 -25.22 -37.90 -29.79
CA GLU A 21 -25.23 -37.51 -28.36
C GLU A 21 -23.81 -37.28 -27.82
N ALA A 22 -22.86 -38.16 -28.11
CA ALA A 22 -21.47 -38.01 -27.69
C ALA A 22 -20.83 -36.75 -28.30
N ARG A 23 -21.16 -36.44 -29.57
CA ARG A 23 -20.70 -35.19 -30.22
C ARG A 23 -21.31 -33.96 -29.59
N PHE A 24 -22.59 -33.99 -29.21
CA PHE A 24 -23.25 -32.89 -28.52
C PHE A 24 -22.60 -32.64 -27.14
N TYR A 25 -22.40 -33.68 -26.33
CA TYR A 25 -21.76 -33.55 -25.05
C TYR A 25 -20.32 -33.04 -25.16
N ALA A 26 -19.54 -33.53 -26.11
CA ALA A 26 -18.19 -33.04 -26.36
C ALA A 26 -18.18 -31.57 -26.77
N SER A 27 -19.12 -31.15 -27.63
CA SER A 27 -19.23 -29.73 -28.04
C SER A 27 -19.71 -28.84 -26.90
N ALA A 28 -20.64 -29.30 -26.08
CA ALA A 28 -21.12 -28.58 -24.90
C ALA A 28 -20.03 -28.45 -23.87
N GLN A 29 -19.25 -29.51 -23.64
CA GLN A 29 -18.09 -29.45 -22.71
C GLN A 29 -17.01 -28.49 -23.21
N ALA A 30 -16.66 -28.52 -24.50
CA ALA A 30 -15.70 -27.58 -25.07
C ALA A 30 -16.18 -26.12 -24.95
N LEU A 31 -17.51 -25.87 -25.16
CA LEU A 31 -18.07 -24.55 -24.96
C LEU A 31 -18.01 -24.10 -23.49
N ILE A 32 -18.33 -25.00 -22.56
CA ILE A 32 -18.20 -24.72 -21.11
C ILE A 32 -16.76 -24.44 -20.75
N GLU A 33 -15.79 -25.19 -21.24
CA GLU A 33 -14.36 -24.96 -21.01
C GLU A 33 -13.90 -23.62 -21.58
N GLN A 34 -14.38 -23.26 -22.78
CA GLN A 34 -14.13 -21.93 -23.36
C GLN A 34 -14.78 -20.81 -22.56
N LEU A 35 -16.00 -20.98 -22.08
CA LEU A 35 -16.66 -20.02 -21.20
C LEU A 35 -15.93 -19.90 -19.84
N GLN A 36 -15.49 -21.01 -19.28
CA GLN A 36 -14.69 -21.01 -18.04
C GLN A 36 -13.34 -20.32 -18.24
N ALA A 37 -12.69 -20.48 -19.39
CA ALA A 37 -11.45 -19.79 -19.74
C ALA A 37 -11.65 -18.27 -19.95
N LEU A 38 -12.86 -17.87 -20.37
CA LEU A 38 -13.25 -16.46 -20.53
C LEU A 38 -13.75 -15.83 -19.22
N MET A 39 -14.27 -16.66 -18.30
CA MET A 39 -14.58 -16.19 -16.96
C MET A 39 -13.26 -15.98 -16.22
N PRO A 40 -12.96 -14.76 -15.76
CA PRO A 40 -11.81 -14.55 -14.91
C PRO A 40 -12.03 -15.38 -13.64
N GLY A 41 -11.41 -16.54 -13.58
CA GLY A 41 -11.38 -17.32 -12.34
C GLY A 41 -10.82 -16.43 -11.25
N ALA A 42 -11.34 -16.55 -10.04
CA ALA A 42 -10.69 -16.01 -8.84
C ALA A 42 -9.35 -16.73 -8.66
N ALA A 43 -8.39 -16.44 -9.55
CA ALA A 43 -7.05 -17.00 -9.44
C ALA A 43 -6.47 -16.48 -8.13
N SER A 44 -6.34 -17.36 -7.14
CA SER A 44 -5.63 -17.05 -5.92
C SER A 44 -4.26 -16.48 -6.31
N PRO A 45 -3.88 -15.31 -5.81
CA PRO A 45 -2.61 -14.72 -6.15
C PRO A 45 -1.48 -15.65 -5.76
N ASP A 46 -0.41 -15.69 -6.55
CA ASP A 46 0.83 -16.34 -6.11
C ASP A 46 1.46 -15.50 -4.99
N TRP A 47 1.23 -15.92 -3.74
CA TRP A 47 1.73 -15.25 -2.56
C TRP A 47 3.25 -15.34 -2.36
N SER A 48 3.92 -16.19 -3.15
CA SER A 48 5.39 -16.28 -3.18
C SER A 48 6.02 -15.26 -4.14
N ALA A 49 5.25 -14.73 -5.08
CA ALA A 49 5.77 -13.84 -6.13
C ALA A 49 6.19 -12.47 -5.63
N SER A 50 5.63 -11.99 -4.50
CA SER A 50 5.98 -10.68 -3.94
C SER A 50 5.61 -10.58 -2.45
N THR A 51 6.21 -9.60 -1.77
CA THR A 51 5.79 -9.18 -0.42
C THR A 51 4.73 -8.08 -0.45
N ALA A 52 4.50 -7.46 -1.61
CA ALA A 52 3.50 -6.42 -1.82
C ALA A 52 2.63 -6.74 -3.04
N TYR A 53 1.35 -6.43 -2.90
CA TYR A 53 0.34 -6.63 -3.93
C TYR A 53 -0.41 -5.32 -4.13
N ARG A 54 -1.03 -5.16 -5.31
CA ARG A 54 -1.93 -4.04 -5.61
C ARG A 54 -3.27 -4.59 -6.03
N TRP A 55 -4.34 -4.10 -5.42
CA TRP A 55 -5.69 -4.35 -5.86
C TRP A 55 -5.99 -3.56 -7.13
N ARG A 56 -6.63 -4.18 -8.09
CA ARG A 56 -7.06 -3.55 -9.34
C ARG A 56 -8.40 -4.11 -9.79
N ARG A 57 -9.30 -3.23 -10.16
CA ARG A 57 -10.54 -3.59 -10.81
C ARG A 57 -10.29 -3.77 -12.31
N ARG A 58 -10.67 -4.92 -12.84
CA ARG A 58 -10.61 -5.23 -14.25
C ARG A 58 -12.01 -5.42 -14.78
N SER A 59 -12.38 -4.63 -15.79
CA SER A 59 -13.62 -4.80 -16.52
C SER A 59 -13.43 -5.85 -17.62
N SER A 60 -14.37 -6.78 -17.70
CA SER A 60 -14.47 -7.80 -18.73
C SER A 60 -15.87 -7.77 -19.34
N ALA A 61 -16.11 -8.57 -20.39
CA ALA A 61 -17.46 -8.74 -20.98
C ALA A 61 -18.47 -9.30 -19.96
N PHE A 62 -18.01 -9.92 -18.88
CA PHE A 62 -18.83 -10.53 -17.82
C PHE A 62 -18.94 -9.70 -16.54
N GLY A 63 -18.46 -8.46 -16.56
CA GLY A 63 -18.50 -7.56 -15.40
C GLY A 63 -17.14 -7.06 -14.94
N THR A 64 -17.15 -6.33 -13.83
CA THR A 64 -15.93 -5.81 -13.19
C THR A 64 -15.53 -6.73 -12.04
N GLN A 65 -14.29 -7.20 -12.04
CA GLN A 65 -13.75 -8.07 -11.00
C GLN A 65 -12.48 -7.46 -10.41
N GLY A 66 -12.33 -7.54 -9.08
CA GLY A 66 -11.10 -7.17 -8.39
C GLY A 66 -10.05 -8.28 -8.50
N VAL A 67 -8.80 -7.89 -8.71
CA VAL A 67 -7.66 -8.81 -8.85
C VAL A 67 -6.46 -8.29 -8.05
N LEU A 68 -5.81 -9.16 -7.29
CA LEU A 68 -4.53 -8.87 -6.65
C LEU A 68 -3.37 -9.12 -7.61
N MET A 69 -2.61 -8.06 -7.88
CA MET A 69 -1.44 -8.11 -8.75
C MET A 69 -0.15 -7.99 -7.91
N PRO A 70 0.82 -8.90 -8.05
CA PRO A 70 2.10 -8.77 -7.36
C PRO A 70 2.88 -7.54 -7.84
N VAL A 71 3.43 -6.78 -6.91
CA VAL A 71 4.33 -5.65 -7.19
C VAL A 71 5.70 -6.20 -7.55
N ARG A 72 6.13 -6.03 -8.80
CA ARG A 72 7.40 -6.60 -9.31
C ARG A 72 8.63 -6.01 -8.62
N THR A 73 8.60 -4.72 -8.30
CA THR A 73 9.72 -4.02 -7.66
C THR A 73 9.20 -3.29 -6.43
N VAL A 74 9.40 -3.90 -5.26
CA VAL A 74 9.06 -3.30 -3.98
C VAL A 74 10.13 -2.27 -3.61
N SER A 75 9.71 -1.15 -3.01
CA SER A 75 10.63 -0.11 -2.52
C SER A 75 11.63 -0.71 -1.52
N SER A 76 12.90 -0.41 -1.67
CA SER A 76 13.98 -0.90 -0.79
C SER A 76 14.25 -0.01 0.43
N ILE A 77 13.39 0.99 0.70
CA ILE A 77 13.55 1.93 1.83
C ILE A 77 13.56 1.18 3.17
N ARG A 78 14.47 1.56 4.07
CA ARG A 78 14.61 0.96 5.40
C ARG A 78 14.23 1.96 6.49
N LEU A 79 13.90 1.47 7.68
CA LEU A 79 13.63 2.32 8.84
C LEU A 79 14.82 3.24 9.18
N ALA A 80 16.05 2.79 8.93
CA ALA A 80 17.26 3.58 9.11
C ALA A 80 17.41 4.75 8.13
N ASP A 81 16.74 4.71 6.97
CA ASP A 81 16.78 5.76 5.96
C ASP A 81 15.83 6.92 6.29
N LEU A 82 14.92 6.73 7.25
CA LEU A 82 13.96 7.71 7.71
C LEU A 82 14.50 8.47 8.90
N ARG A 83 14.80 9.74 8.70
CA ARG A 83 15.41 10.64 9.70
C ARG A 83 14.41 11.67 10.21
N ASN A 84 14.60 12.10 11.46
CA ASN A 84 13.83 13.17 12.10
C ASN A 84 12.31 12.88 12.21
N ILE A 85 11.95 11.59 12.28
CA ILE A 85 10.60 11.08 12.55
C ILE A 85 10.68 9.90 13.53
N ASP A 86 11.54 10.00 14.56
CA ASP A 86 11.86 8.85 15.41
C ASP A 86 10.67 8.41 16.27
N ASP A 87 9.88 9.33 16.80
CA ASP A 87 8.67 9.02 17.58
C ASP A 87 7.63 8.32 16.72
N GLN A 88 7.38 8.83 15.49
CA GLN A 88 6.45 8.25 14.53
C GLN A 88 6.93 6.85 14.13
N LYS A 89 8.23 6.72 13.87
CA LYS A 89 8.86 5.45 13.51
C LYS A 89 8.72 4.43 14.64
N GLN A 90 8.97 4.81 15.87
CA GLN A 90 8.84 3.95 17.05
C GLN A 90 7.39 3.47 17.23
N ALA A 91 6.41 4.38 17.13
CA ALA A 91 5.01 4.05 17.30
C ALA A 91 4.53 3.04 16.24
N ILE A 92 4.81 3.31 14.95
CA ILE A 92 4.34 2.47 13.83
C ILE A 92 5.08 1.13 13.79
N GLU A 93 6.41 1.12 14.00
CA GLU A 93 7.19 -0.12 14.03
C GLU A 93 6.72 -1.01 15.20
N ARG A 94 6.49 -0.45 16.39
CA ARG A 94 5.97 -1.20 17.53
C ARG A 94 4.62 -1.83 17.21
N ASN A 95 3.66 -1.07 16.67
CA ASN A 95 2.33 -1.58 16.29
C ASN A 95 2.42 -2.67 15.23
N THR A 96 3.26 -2.48 14.21
CA THR A 96 3.50 -3.48 13.16
C THR A 96 4.14 -4.75 13.71
N ARG A 97 5.10 -4.62 14.62
CA ARG A 97 5.76 -5.76 15.28
C ARG A 97 4.80 -6.57 16.16
N GLN A 98 3.90 -5.89 16.90
CA GLN A 98 2.82 -6.53 17.66
C GLN A 98 1.93 -7.35 16.73
N PHE A 99 1.47 -6.74 15.63
CA PHE A 99 0.62 -7.39 14.63
C PHE A 99 1.27 -8.65 14.04
N VAL A 100 2.53 -8.54 13.60
CA VAL A 100 3.28 -9.68 13.02
C VAL A 100 3.50 -10.78 14.05
N ALA A 101 3.60 -10.45 15.34
CA ALA A 101 3.72 -11.42 16.43
C ALA A 101 2.38 -12.06 16.83
N GLY A 102 1.25 -11.70 16.19
CA GLY A 102 -0.08 -12.19 16.55
C GLY A 102 -0.63 -11.58 17.83
N LEU A 103 -0.09 -10.45 18.26
CA LEU A 103 -0.55 -9.68 19.42
C LEU A 103 -1.56 -8.61 19.00
N PRO A 104 -2.39 -8.10 19.92
CA PRO A 104 -3.29 -7.01 19.65
C PRO A 104 -2.57 -5.80 19.06
N ALA A 105 -3.08 -5.27 17.96
CA ALA A 105 -2.55 -4.11 17.25
C ALA A 105 -3.71 -3.32 16.62
N ASN A 106 -3.46 -2.06 16.30
CA ASN A 106 -4.48 -1.12 15.84
C ASN A 106 -4.37 -0.84 14.34
N ASN A 107 -5.50 -0.48 13.73
CA ASN A 107 -5.52 0.23 12.47
C ASN A 107 -4.81 1.59 12.62
N VAL A 108 -4.16 2.07 11.56
CA VAL A 108 -3.25 3.21 11.63
C VAL A 108 -3.63 4.30 10.65
N LEU A 109 -3.70 5.54 11.14
CA LEU A 109 -3.84 6.74 10.32
C LEU A 109 -2.61 7.64 10.47
N LEU A 110 -1.90 7.90 9.37
CA LEU A 110 -0.77 8.82 9.30
C LEU A 110 -1.21 10.11 8.61
N THR A 111 -1.22 11.22 9.33
CA THR A 111 -1.66 12.51 8.79
C THR A 111 -0.52 13.52 8.72
N GLY A 112 -0.67 14.56 7.92
CA GLY A 112 0.24 15.72 7.89
C GLY A 112 0.88 15.97 6.54
N SER A 113 1.89 16.83 6.50
CA SER A 113 2.44 17.42 5.29
C SER A 113 2.94 16.41 4.26
N ARG A 114 2.82 16.76 2.97
CA ARG A 114 3.32 15.93 1.87
C ARG A 114 4.83 15.76 1.92
N GLY A 115 5.31 14.55 1.60
CA GLY A 115 6.74 14.26 1.48
C GLY A 115 7.49 14.14 2.82
N THR A 116 6.82 14.07 3.96
CA THR A 116 7.41 13.91 5.29
C THR A 116 7.76 12.47 5.67
N GLY A 117 7.45 11.49 4.80
CA GLY A 117 7.86 10.10 5.01
C GLY A 117 6.72 9.15 5.41
N LYS A 118 5.44 9.59 5.47
CA LYS A 118 4.30 8.75 5.84
C LYS A 118 4.26 7.40 5.12
N SER A 119 4.07 7.42 3.80
CA SER A 119 4.02 6.21 2.97
C SER A 119 5.35 5.45 2.96
N SER A 120 6.47 6.18 3.08
CA SER A 120 7.80 5.59 3.17
C SER A 120 7.98 4.77 4.45
N LEU A 121 7.40 5.21 5.57
CA LEU A 121 7.46 4.50 6.85
C LEU A 121 6.70 3.17 6.77
N ILE A 122 5.52 3.14 6.17
CA ILE A 122 4.76 1.90 5.97
C ILE A 122 5.55 0.90 5.11
N LYS A 123 6.15 1.38 4.01
CA LYS A 123 7.01 0.55 3.13
C LYS A 123 8.26 0.05 3.86
N ALA A 124 8.86 0.87 4.73
CA ALA A 124 10.00 0.46 5.54
C ALA A 124 9.62 -0.61 6.59
N CYS A 125 8.44 -0.51 7.19
CA CYS A 125 7.90 -1.54 8.09
C CYS A 125 7.65 -2.85 7.33
N LEU A 126 7.09 -2.80 6.11
CA LEU A 126 6.98 -4.01 5.27
C LEU A 126 8.34 -4.68 5.09
N ASN A 127 9.36 -3.92 4.67
CA ASN A 127 10.69 -4.47 4.43
C ASN A 127 11.33 -5.08 5.69
N ALA A 128 11.08 -4.47 6.86
CA ALA A 128 11.59 -4.96 8.13
C ALA A 128 10.93 -6.28 8.58
N HIS A 129 9.68 -6.52 8.20
CA HIS A 129 8.89 -7.64 8.71
C HIS A 129 8.43 -8.65 7.64
N ALA A 130 8.72 -8.42 6.35
CA ALA A 130 8.32 -9.32 5.26
C ALA A 130 8.80 -10.77 5.43
N ALA A 131 10.04 -10.94 5.93
CA ALA A 131 10.60 -12.26 6.23
C ALA A 131 9.85 -13.00 7.36
N ARG A 132 9.08 -12.28 8.18
CA ARG A 132 8.26 -12.80 9.27
C ARG A 132 6.79 -13.00 8.87
N GLY A 133 6.50 -12.98 7.57
CA GLY A 133 5.17 -13.23 7.04
C GLY A 133 4.30 -11.98 6.83
N LEU A 134 4.84 -10.77 6.97
CA LEU A 134 4.10 -9.55 6.64
C LEU A 134 3.94 -9.41 5.13
N ARG A 135 2.73 -9.06 4.69
CA ARG A 135 2.39 -8.72 3.31
C ARG A 135 1.66 -7.38 3.28
N LEU A 136 1.76 -6.67 2.17
CA LEU A 136 1.09 -5.39 1.97
C LEU A 136 0.19 -5.46 0.74
N ILE A 137 -1.04 -5.00 0.87
CA ILE A 137 -2.00 -4.84 -0.24
C ILE A 137 -2.27 -3.35 -0.41
N GLU A 138 -1.75 -2.76 -1.48
CA GLU A 138 -2.03 -1.37 -1.84
C GLU A 138 -3.41 -1.30 -2.53
N VAL A 139 -4.28 -0.42 -2.02
CA VAL A 139 -5.64 -0.21 -2.53
C VAL A 139 -5.78 1.26 -2.85
N ASP A 140 -6.16 1.57 -4.09
CA ASP A 140 -6.47 2.93 -4.49
C ASP A 140 -7.80 3.39 -3.85
N LYS A 141 -7.97 4.68 -3.62
CA LYS A 141 -9.15 5.27 -2.97
C LYS A 141 -10.47 4.80 -3.63
N ASP A 142 -10.51 4.78 -4.96
CA ASP A 142 -11.70 4.44 -5.73
C ASP A 142 -12.08 2.95 -5.62
N ASP A 143 -11.10 2.12 -5.26
CA ASP A 143 -11.29 0.67 -5.09
C ASP A 143 -11.60 0.27 -3.64
N LEU A 144 -11.71 1.22 -2.70
CA LEU A 144 -12.02 0.95 -1.28
C LEU A 144 -13.38 0.29 -1.07
N VAL A 145 -14.29 0.42 -2.02
CA VAL A 145 -15.59 -0.27 -1.98
C VAL A 145 -15.45 -1.80 -1.97
N ASP A 146 -14.32 -2.31 -2.47
CA ASP A 146 -14.00 -3.74 -2.51
C ASP A 146 -13.24 -4.22 -1.25
N LEU A 147 -13.07 -3.34 -0.24
CA LEU A 147 -12.31 -3.67 0.96
C LEU A 147 -12.84 -4.92 1.71
N PRO A 148 -14.15 -5.15 1.82
CA PRO A 148 -14.67 -6.40 2.38
C PRO A 148 -14.21 -7.63 1.62
N ASP A 149 -14.25 -7.60 0.27
CA ASP A 149 -13.83 -8.71 -0.58
C ASP A 149 -12.33 -8.99 -0.44
N ILE A 150 -11.52 -7.92 -0.33
CA ILE A 150 -10.07 -8.03 -0.10
C ILE A 150 -9.79 -8.71 1.24
N ILE A 151 -10.51 -8.31 2.30
CA ILE A 151 -10.35 -8.90 3.64
C ILE A 151 -10.74 -10.39 3.60
N GLU A 152 -11.88 -10.73 3.00
CA GLU A 152 -12.34 -12.11 2.88
C GLU A 152 -11.34 -12.99 2.13
N LEU A 153 -10.76 -12.48 1.04
CA LEU A 153 -9.76 -13.19 0.23
C LEU A 153 -8.52 -13.63 1.03
N VAL A 154 -8.14 -12.87 2.05
CA VAL A 154 -6.94 -13.13 2.85
C VAL A 154 -7.23 -13.62 4.27
N ALA A 155 -8.49 -13.65 4.71
CA ALA A 155 -8.89 -13.98 6.07
C ALA A 155 -8.40 -15.35 6.57
N GLN A 156 -8.33 -16.35 5.68
CA GLN A 156 -7.91 -17.71 6.01
C GLN A 156 -6.40 -17.96 5.78
N ARG A 157 -5.64 -16.90 5.49
CA ARG A 157 -4.21 -17.02 5.21
C ARG A 157 -3.37 -16.97 6.51
N PRO A 158 -2.24 -17.69 6.56
CA PRO A 158 -1.36 -17.64 7.72
C PRO A 158 -0.53 -16.36 7.80
N GLU A 159 -0.36 -15.64 6.69
CA GLU A 159 0.37 -14.38 6.64
C GLU A 159 -0.42 -13.25 7.33
N ARG A 160 0.27 -12.18 7.70
CA ARG A 160 -0.30 -10.95 8.23
C ARG A 160 -0.36 -9.91 7.12
N PHE A 161 -1.50 -9.28 6.92
CA PHE A 161 -1.74 -8.35 5.81
C PHE A 161 -1.99 -6.93 6.31
N ILE A 162 -1.25 -5.98 5.76
CA ILE A 162 -1.57 -4.55 5.88
C ILE A 162 -2.25 -4.14 4.58
N VAL A 163 -3.52 -3.76 4.66
CA VAL A 163 -4.21 -3.04 3.57
C VAL A 163 -3.80 -1.58 3.65
N PHE A 164 -3.12 -1.11 2.62
CA PHE A 164 -2.51 0.21 2.59
C PHE A 164 -3.27 1.13 1.63
N CYS A 165 -3.80 2.23 2.16
CA CYS A 165 -4.48 3.28 1.42
C CYS A 165 -3.65 4.56 1.47
N ASP A 166 -2.99 4.93 0.35
CA ASP A 166 -2.14 6.13 0.29
C ASP A 166 -2.94 7.37 -0.14
N ASP A 167 -2.61 8.51 0.47
CA ASP A 167 -3.21 9.85 0.20
C ASP A 167 -4.74 9.88 0.31
N LEU A 168 -5.26 9.26 1.37
CA LEU A 168 -6.68 9.12 1.61
C LEU A 168 -7.33 10.49 1.90
N SER A 169 -8.37 10.80 1.17
CA SER A 169 -9.22 11.97 1.38
C SER A 169 -10.58 11.70 0.75
N PHE A 170 -11.66 12.03 1.43
CA PHE A 170 -13.01 11.82 0.93
C PHE A 170 -13.75 13.13 0.73
N ASP A 171 -14.64 13.13 -0.23
CA ASP A 171 -15.71 14.13 -0.37
C ASP A 171 -17.03 13.54 0.18
N GLU A 172 -18.03 14.37 0.40
CA GLU A 172 -19.30 13.92 0.97
C GLU A 172 -19.97 12.87 0.08
N GLY A 173 -20.44 11.78 0.71
CA GLY A 173 -21.20 10.73 0.04
C GLY A 173 -20.38 9.71 -0.74
N GLU A 174 -19.05 9.76 -0.74
CA GLU A 174 -18.23 8.77 -1.41
C GLU A 174 -18.44 7.35 -0.86
N ALA A 175 -18.65 6.38 -1.76
CA ALA A 175 -18.89 4.99 -1.38
C ALA A 175 -17.70 4.36 -0.63
N GLY A 176 -16.48 4.75 -0.97
CA GLY A 176 -15.25 4.30 -0.31
C GLY A 176 -15.19 4.69 1.17
N TYR A 177 -15.75 5.85 1.55
CA TYR A 177 -15.89 6.27 2.94
C TYR A 177 -16.71 5.28 3.76
N LYS A 178 -17.89 4.89 3.24
CA LYS A 178 -18.79 3.94 3.92
C LYS A 178 -18.14 2.56 4.06
N ALA A 179 -17.50 2.08 3.01
CA ALA A 179 -16.82 0.79 3.03
C ALA A 179 -15.66 0.77 4.05
N LEU A 180 -14.86 1.83 4.09
CA LEU A 180 -13.78 1.96 5.07
C LEU A 180 -14.33 2.01 6.51
N LYS A 181 -15.42 2.76 6.75
CA LYS A 181 -16.08 2.83 8.06
C LYS A 181 -16.51 1.44 8.53
N VAL A 182 -17.19 0.67 7.67
CA VAL A 182 -17.63 -0.70 7.98
C VAL A 182 -16.42 -1.61 8.27
N ALA A 183 -15.35 -1.51 7.52
CA ALA A 183 -14.16 -2.33 7.71
C ALA A 183 -13.42 -2.00 9.03
N LEU A 184 -13.42 -0.73 9.46
CA LEU A 184 -12.78 -0.30 10.70
C LEU A 184 -13.63 -0.61 11.95
N ASP A 185 -14.97 -0.52 11.85
CA ASP A 185 -15.88 -0.82 12.96
C ASP A 185 -16.04 -2.33 13.20
N GLY A 186 -15.73 -3.14 12.21
CA GLY A 186 -16.11 -4.55 12.16
C GLY A 186 -17.57 -4.70 11.70
N SER A 187 -17.80 -5.63 10.80
CA SER A 187 -19.14 -6.09 10.46
C SER A 187 -19.62 -7.13 11.50
N VAL A 188 -20.83 -7.67 11.34
CA VAL A 188 -21.32 -8.84 12.11
C VAL A 188 -20.37 -10.04 12.00
N ALA A 189 -19.59 -10.14 10.91
CA ALA A 189 -18.42 -11.01 10.82
C ALA A 189 -17.29 -10.42 11.67
N ALA A 190 -16.69 -11.21 12.54
CA ALA A 190 -15.55 -10.81 13.35
C ALA A 190 -14.45 -10.18 12.46
N GLN A 191 -13.79 -9.13 12.97
CA GLN A 191 -12.60 -8.59 12.31
C GLN A 191 -11.59 -9.71 12.10
N SER A 192 -11.02 -9.78 10.91
CA SER A 192 -10.00 -10.78 10.64
C SER A 192 -8.72 -10.43 11.40
N ASP A 193 -8.29 -11.29 12.34
CA ASP A 193 -7.11 -11.06 13.18
C ASP A 193 -5.81 -10.91 12.40
N ASN A 194 -5.81 -11.27 11.11
CA ASN A 194 -4.65 -11.23 10.23
C ASN A 194 -4.63 -10.03 9.27
N VAL A 195 -5.54 -9.07 9.42
CA VAL A 195 -5.63 -7.86 8.56
C VAL A 195 -5.67 -6.59 9.40
N LEU A 196 -4.84 -5.61 9.05
CA LEU A 196 -4.93 -4.24 9.54
C LEU A 196 -5.00 -3.25 8.37
N VAL A 197 -5.69 -2.15 8.58
CA VAL A 197 -5.74 -1.03 7.64
C VAL A 197 -4.77 0.05 8.07
N TYR A 198 -3.82 0.41 7.19
CA TYR A 198 -2.91 1.54 7.34
C TYR A 198 -3.24 2.57 6.26
N ALA A 199 -3.57 3.78 6.68
CA ALA A 199 -3.91 4.87 5.78
C ALA A 199 -2.97 6.06 5.96
N THR A 200 -2.71 6.79 4.87
CA THR A 200 -2.07 8.10 4.94
C THR A 200 -3.00 9.18 4.44
N SER A 201 -2.89 10.37 5.00
CA SER A 201 -3.61 11.55 4.52
C SER A 201 -2.72 12.80 4.58
N ASN A 202 -2.91 13.68 3.61
CA ASN A 202 -2.29 15.00 3.64
C ASN A 202 -3.18 16.04 4.36
N ARG A 203 -4.38 15.66 4.74
CA ARG A 203 -5.32 16.45 5.55
C ARG A 203 -5.23 16.00 7.01
N ARG A 204 -5.55 16.88 7.94
CA ARG A 204 -5.64 16.54 9.36
C ARG A 204 -6.82 15.59 9.61
N HIS A 205 -7.96 15.92 9.02
CA HIS A 205 -9.14 15.06 8.97
C HIS A 205 -9.31 14.52 7.54
N LEU A 206 -9.88 13.33 7.40
CA LEU A 206 -10.01 12.64 6.12
C LEU A 206 -10.99 13.31 5.16
N MET A 207 -11.87 14.18 5.65
CA MET A 207 -12.82 14.99 4.87
C MET A 207 -12.44 16.47 4.83
N PRO A 208 -12.89 17.24 3.84
CA PRO A 208 -12.64 18.69 3.75
C PRO A 208 -13.24 19.44 4.94
N GLU A 209 -12.47 20.37 5.49
CA GLU A 209 -12.98 21.39 6.41
C GLU A 209 -13.45 22.59 5.55
N TYR A 210 -14.74 22.79 5.41
CA TYR A 210 -15.27 23.98 4.70
C TYR A 210 -15.29 25.17 5.66
N MET A 211 -14.86 26.36 5.19
CA MET A 211 -14.90 27.59 6.00
C MET A 211 -16.33 27.93 6.47
N SER A 212 -17.36 27.55 5.72
CA SER A 212 -18.76 27.72 6.11
C SER A 212 -19.16 26.90 7.34
N GLU A 213 -18.49 25.79 7.61
CA GLU A 213 -18.76 24.94 8.78
C GLU A 213 -18.19 25.55 10.06
N ASN A 214 -17.04 26.25 9.97
CA ASN A 214 -16.49 27.01 11.09
C ASN A 214 -17.41 28.18 11.54
N LEU A 215 -18.31 28.63 10.66
CA LEU A 215 -19.34 29.64 10.98
C LEU A 215 -20.63 29.02 11.55
N GLN A 216 -20.79 27.69 11.47
CA GLN A 216 -21.95 26.97 11.99
C GLN A 216 -21.76 26.44 13.42
N TYR A 217 -20.68 26.82 14.09
CA TYR A 217 -20.61 26.63 15.55
C TYR A 217 -21.74 27.45 16.19
N LYS A 218 -22.90 26.84 16.30
CA LYS A 218 -24.03 27.42 17.03
C LYS A 218 -23.65 27.39 18.53
N HIS A 219 -23.47 28.58 19.08
CA HIS A 219 -23.60 28.77 20.52
C HIS A 219 -25.04 28.43 20.90
N GLN A 220 -25.25 27.28 21.51
CA GLN A 220 -26.49 27.08 22.27
C GLN A 220 -26.36 27.84 23.61
N GLU A 221 -27.48 28.24 24.16
CA GLU A 221 -27.57 29.06 25.39
C GLU A 221 -26.84 28.44 26.61
N ASP A 222 -26.49 27.14 26.53
CA ASP A 222 -25.81 26.40 27.60
C ASP A 222 -24.27 26.45 27.49
N GLY A 223 -23.68 27.14 26.50
CA GLY A 223 -22.21 27.32 26.36
C GLY A 223 -21.47 26.12 25.85
N GLU A 224 -22.11 25.00 25.48
CA GLU A 224 -21.48 23.88 24.82
C GLU A 224 -21.42 24.09 23.31
N ILE A 225 -20.25 23.87 22.73
CA ILE A 225 -20.00 23.97 21.31
C ILE A 225 -20.16 22.57 20.72
N HIS A 226 -21.31 22.30 20.09
CA HIS A 226 -21.48 21.08 19.31
C HIS A 226 -21.04 21.33 17.86
N PRO A 227 -20.13 20.49 17.33
CA PRO A 227 -19.84 20.48 15.90
C PRO A 227 -21.11 20.14 15.12
N GLY A 228 -21.35 20.76 13.97
CA GLY A 228 -22.47 20.36 13.11
C GLY A 228 -22.36 18.88 12.70
N GLU A 229 -23.49 18.20 12.38
CA GLU A 229 -23.57 16.77 12.07
C GLU A 229 -22.49 16.31 11.05
N THR A 230 -22.17 17.15 10.06
CA THR A 230 -21.10 16.90 9.07
C THR A 230 -19.70 16.92 9.69
N ALA A 231 -19.44 17.74 10.71
CA ALA A 231 -18.15 17.78 11.40
C ALA A 231 -17.97 16.55 12.31
N GLU A 232 -19.04 16.12 12.98
CA GLU A 232 -19.04 14.88 13.79
C GLU A 232 -18.77 13.65 12.92
N GLU A 233 -19.37 13.57 11.74
CA GLU A 233 -19.15 12.47 10.80
C GLU A 233 -17.70 12.44 10.29
N LYS A 234 -17.08 13.60 10.06
CA LYS A 234 -15.68 13.75 9.64
C LYS A 234 -14.68 13.31 10.69
N ILE A 235 -14.93 13.66 11.95
CA ILE A 235 -14.10 13.26 13.09
C ILE A 235 -14.26 11.75 13.33
N SER A 236 -15.50 11.26 13.25
CA SER A 236 -15.91 9.89 13.52
C SER A 236 -15.10 8.82 12.75
N LEU A 237 -14.72 9.04 11.47
CA LEU A 237 -13.90 8.07 10.74
C LEU A 237 -12.44 8.05 11.23
N SER A 238 -11.89 9.22 11.54
CA SER A 238 -10.49 9.32 12.00
C SER A 238 -10.31 8.67 13.37
N GLU A 239 -11.32 8.76 14.25
CA GLU A 239 -11.31 8.16 15.59
C GLU A 239 -11.36 6.63 15.57
N ARG A 240 -11.85 6.02 14.46
CA ARG A 240 -11.86 4.56 14.29
C ARG A 240 -10.49 3.96 14.08
N PHE A 241 -9.49 4.80 13.75
CA PHE A 241 -8.11 4.36 13.74
C PHE A 241 -7.56 4.41 15.17
N GLY A 242 -7.31 3.25 15.75
CA GLY A 242 -6.81 3.14 17.12
C GLY A 242 -5.39 3.70 17.32
N LEU A 243 -4.64 3.97 16.24
CA LEU A 243 -3.36 4.64 16.27
C LEU A 243 -3.31 5.75 15.22
N TRP A 244 -3.29 7.00 15.70
CA TRP A 244 -3.18 8.18 14.86
C TRP A 244 -1.85 8.88 15.09
N VAL A 245 -1.08 9.11 14.00
CA VAL A 245 0.27 9.68 14.07
C VAL A 245 0.39 10.85 13.11
N SER A 246 0.79 12.02 13.63
CA SER A 246 0.93 13.25 12.85
C SER A 246 2.37 13.47 12.41
N PHE A 247 2.52 13.99 11.17
CA PHE A 247 3.79 14.34 10.55
C PHE A 247 3.84 15.83 10.23
N TYR A 248 4.92 16.47 10.63
CA TYR A 248 5.13 17.90 10.46
C TYR A 248 6.19 18.19 9.40
N PRO A 249 6.18 19.37 8.76
CA PRO A 249 7.27 19.81 7.90
C PRO A 249 8.59 19.84 8.67
N PHE A 250 9.69 19.50 8.02
CA PHE A 250 11.01 19.56 8.63
C PHE A 250 11.46 20.99 8.88
N ARG A 251 12.12 21.20 10.01
CA ARG A 251 12.91 22.39 10.26
C ARG A 251 14.12 22.44 9.33
N GLN A 252 14.78 23.57 9.25
CA GLN A 252 15.90 23.75 8.33
C GLN A 252 17.06 22.78 8.61
N ASP A 253 17.42 22.60 9.86
CA ASP A 253 18.46 21.68 10.30
C ASP A 253 18.09 20.22 10.07
N GLU A 254 16.84 19.85 10.34
CA GLU A 254 16.30 18.50 10.06
C GLU A 254 16.31 18.19 8.57
N TYR A 255 15.92 19.16 7.74
CA TYR A 255 15.97 19.01 6.29
C TYR A 255 17.40 18.79 5.78
N LEU A 256 18.36 19.57 6.29
CA LEU A 256 19.77 19.42 5.93
C LEU A 256 20.36 18.08 6.39
N GLN A 257 19.92 17.54 7.53
CA GLN A 257 20.29 16.20 7.99
C GLN A 257 19.78 15.11 7.03
N VAL A 258 18.54 15.25 6.55
CA VAL A 258 17.97 14.32 5.54
C VAL A 258 18.75 14.41 4.23
N VAL A 259 19.10 15.62 3.77
CA VAL A 259 19.95 15.82 2.58
C VAL A 259 21.30 15.14 2.76
N ALA A 260 21.98 15.39 3.88
CA ALA A 260 23.28 14.81 4.18
C ALA A 260 23.23 13.27 4.21
N HIS A 261 22.18 12.70 4.83
CA HIS A 261 21.99 11.25 4.84
C HIS A 261 21.93 10.66 3.43
N TRP A 262 21.16 11.27 2.52
CA TRP A 262 21.06 10.79 1.15
C TRP A 262 22.36 11.01 0.36
N LEU A 263 23.05 12.12 0.55
CA LEU A 263 24.35 12.38 -0.08
C LEU A 263 25.38 11.33 0.33
N VAL A 264 25.45 10.99 1.64
CA VAL A 264 26.28 9.86 2.13
C VAL A 264 25.91 8.57 1.44
N SER A 265 24.61 8.27 1.34
CA SER A 265 24.09 7.06 0.69
C SER A 265 24.44 7.00 -0.80
N PHE A 266 24.59 8.15 -1.48
CA PHE A 266 25.04 8.25 -2.87
C PHE A 266 26.55 8.33 -3.03
N GLY A 267 27.34 8.20 -1.94
CA GLY A 267 28.80 8.14 -1.95
C GLY A 267 29.49 9.49 -2.05
N CYS A 268 28.81 10.61 -1.69
CA CYS A 268 29.44 11.93 -1.64
C CYS A 268 30.42 12.05 -0.45
N SER A 269 31.52 12.75 -0.65
CA SER A 269 32.49 13.06 0.41
C SER A 269 31.96 14.11 1.39
N ALA A 270 32.60 14.22 2.56
CA ALA A 270 32.22 15.21 3.58
C ALA A 270 32.29 16.65 3.04
N SER A 271 33.30 16.98 2.22
CA SER A 271 33.40 18.32 1.59
C SER A 271 32.24 18.57 0.63
N GLN A 272 31.88 17.60 -0.20
CA GLN A 272 30.73 17.71 -1.12
C GLN A 272 29.41 17.89 -0.39
N ILE A 273 29.26 17.28 0.78
CA ILE A 273 28.06 17.43 1.63
C ILE A 273 28.00 18.83 2.23
N GLU A 274 29.14 19.38 2.68
CA GLU A 274 29.18 20.74 3.20
C GLU A 274 28.90 21.78 2.11
N ASP A 275 29.50 21.61 0.92
CA ASP A 275 29.25 22.46 -0.27
C ASP A 275 27.78 22.42 -0.72
N ALA A 276 27.08 21.32 -0.46
CA ALA A 276 25.68 21.12 -0.82
C ALA A 276 24.67 21.90 0.04
N ARG A 277 25.05 22.36 1.25
CA ARG A 277 24.09 22.92 2.24
C ARG A 277 23.32 24.13 1.71
N THR A 278 24.03 25.15 1.20
CA THR A 278 23.40 26.36 0.67
C THR A 278 22.57 26.06 -0.59
N PRO A 279 23.06 25.33 -1.61
CA PRO A 279 22.24 24.90 -2.73
C PRO A 279 21.00 24.09 -2.33
N ALA A 280 21.09 23.23 -1.31
CA ALA A 280 19.96 22.46 -0.83
C ALA A 280 18.83 23.34 -0.28
N LEU A 281 19.20 24.39 0.47
CA LEU A 281 18.21 25.35 0.99
C LEU A 281 17.57 26.18 -0.11
N GLN A 282 18.35 26.60 -1.13
CA GLN A 282 17.84 27.31 -2.30
C GLN A 282 16.85 26.42 -3.06
N PHE A 283 17.19 25.16 -3.30
CA PHE A 283 16.30 24.19 -3.95
C PHE A 283 15.00 23.97 -3.15
N ALA A 284 15.09 23.89 -1.79
CA ALA A 284 13.90 23.77 -0.95
C ALA A 284 13.00 25.00 -1.02
N LEU A 285 13.58 26.19 -1.12
CA LEU A 285 12.86 27.47 -1.28
C LEU A 285 12.13 27.51 -2.63
N GLU A 286 12.80 27.16 -3.71
CA GLU A 286 12.20 27.06 -5.06
C GLU A 286 11.03 26.08 -5.12
N ARG A 287 11.13 24.96 -4.39
CA ARG A 287 10.07 23.94 -4.28
C ARG A 287 8.97 24.29 -3.26
N GLY A 288 9.12 25.36 -2.52
CA GLY A 288 8.19 25.78 -1.46
C GLY A 288 8.04 24.78 -0.32
N SER A 289 9.00 23.85 -0.14
CA SER A 289 8.88 22.78 0.86
C SER A 289 10.22 22.23 1.32
N ARG A 290 10.37 22.09 2.64
CA ARG A 290 11.44 21.33 3.29
C ARG A 290 10.92 19.95 3.68
N SER A 291 10.91 19.03 2.72
CA SER A 291 10.39 17.68 2.90
C SER A 291 11.43 16.62 2.53
N GLY A 292 11.25 15.38 3.01
CA GLY A 292 12.12 14.26 2.68
C GLY A 292 12.16 13.94 1.18
N ARG A 293 11.04 14.19 0.48
CA ARG A 293 10.98 14.06 -0.99
C ARG A 293 11.88 15.07 -1.69
N VAL A 294 11.81 16.33 -1.28
CA VAL A 294 12.64 17.42 -1.82
C VAL A 294 14.11 17.18 -1.51
N ALA A 295 14.42 16.75 -0.27
CA ALA A 295 15.79 16.40 0.13
C ALA A 295 16.38 15.27 -0.73
N TRP A 296 15.60 14.21 -0.97
CA TRP A 296 16.03 13.09 -1.81
C TRP A 296 16.24 13.48 -3.27
N GLN A 297 15.33 14.29 -3.83
CA GLN A 297 15.44 14.79 -5.20
C GLN A 297 16.70 15.65 -5.39
N PHE A 298 16.94 16.58 -4.47
CA PHE A 298 18.15 17.40 -4.45
C PHE A 298 19.40 16.54 -4.36
N ALA A 299 19.48 15.66 -3.37
CA ALA A 299 20.67 14.84 -3.14
C ALA A 299 20.99 13.93 -4.33
N ARG A 300 19.97 13.38 -5.01
CA ARG A 300 20.15 12.56 -6.21
C ARG A 300 20.71 13.34 -7.38
N ASP A 301 20.22 14.56 -7.61
CA ASP A 301 20.71 15.43 -8.68
C ASP A 301 22.14 15.89 -8.39
N TRP A 302 22.40 16.38 -7.17
CA TRP A 302 23.73 16.82 -6.75
C TRP A 302 24.79 15.73 -6.88
N ALA A 303 24.52 14.54 -6.39
CA ALA A 303 25.43 13.41 -6.49
C ALA A 303 25.68 13.01 -7.95
N GLY A 304 24.67 13.04 -8.81
CA GLY A 304 24.79 12.79 -10.24
C GLY A 304 25.72 13.79 -10.94
N GLN A 305 25.55 15.09 -10.65
CA GLN A 305 26.42 16.15 -11.21
C GLN A 305 27.87 16.01 -10.72
N ALA A 306 28.08 15.71 -9.43
CA ALA A 306 29.41 15.49 -8.87
C ALA A 306 30.11 14.30 -9.54
N ALA A 307 29.41 13.20 -9.78
CA ALA A 307 29.95 12.02 -10.45
C ALA A 307 30.34 12.31 -11.93
N LEU A 308 29.50 13.07 -12.66
CA LEU A 308 29.81 13.49 -14.04
C LEU A 308 31.03 14.39 -14.09
N SER A 309 31.18 15.31 -13.15
CA SER A 309 32.36 16.22 -13.08
C SER A 309 33.65 15.45 -12.78
N ALA A 310 33.60 14.46 -11.88
CA ALA A 310 34.74 13.59 -11.58
C ALA A 310 35.14 12.74 -12.79
N SER A 311 34.19 12.19 -13.54
CA SER A 311 34.46 11.39 -14.76
C SER A 311 35.11 12.20 -15.88
N ARG A 312 34.72 13.47 -16.06
CA ARG A 312 35.32 14.39 -17.04
C ARG A 312 36.77 14.75 -16.67
N ARG A 313 37.08 14.92 -15.39
CA ARG A 313 38.46 15.15 -14.92
C ARG A 313 39.36 13.95 -15.17
N ARG A 314 38.90 12.73 -14.92
CA ARG A 314 39.66 11.48 -15.19
C ARG A 314 39.92 11.21 -16.67
N ARG A 315 39.07 11.71 -17.57
CA ARG A 315 39.28 11.57 -19.03
C ARG A 315 40.23 12.60 -19.62
N ARG A 316 40.54 13.67 -18.86
CA ARG A 316 41.44 14.76 -19.28
C ARG A 316 42.85 14.64 -18.65
N ALA A 317 43.02 13.80 -17.64
CA ALA A 317 44.29 13.42 -17.04
C ALA A 317 44.80 12.10 -17.67
#